data_5580a572d9ed5e70e07b5d24bb53f8f7
#
_entry.id   5580a572d9ed5e70e07b5d24bb53f8f7
#
_cell.length_a   1.000
_cell.length_b   1.000
_cell.length_c   1.000
_cell.angle_alpha   90.00
_cell.angle_beta   90.00
_cell.angle_gamma   90.00
#
_symmetry.space_group_name_H-M   'P 1'
#
loop_
_entity.id
_entity.type
_entity.pdbx_description
1 polymer ?
#
loop_
_entity_poly.entity_id
_entity_poly.type
_entity_poly.pdbx_seq_one_letter_code
_entity_poly.pdbx_strand_id
1 'polypeptide(L)'
;MLKKLFSYLIPITIFKEDSDFSKSLEVTWNNGKLVLDSENTNYSYGNLQRILRTGLKSISFEKIKSMDSILVLGVAGGSVIRTLVDEINFKGKITGVDIDKSVIEIANTYFHLNAISNLEISIDDASKYVLTTNTKYDLIVIDVFQDTKMPDFLFEYYFINRICFLLKPKGIILFNTMLLKAKQKQINANYMTNFDAKKYTVSKINKAYKTNELILIESKF
;
A
#
# COMPACT_ATOMS: atom_id res chain seq x y z
N MET A 1 -14.52 -8.76 23.87
CA MET A 1 -14.01 -10.16 23.92
C MET A 1 -14.93 -11.14 23.19
N LEU A 2 -16.24 -11.18 23.48
CA LEU A 2 -17.23 -12.06 22.84
C LEU A 2 -17.29 -11.92 21.32
N LYS A 3 -17.40 -10.70 20.75
CA LYS A 3 -17.44 -10.48 19.29
C LYS A 3 -16.25 -11.09 18.56
N LYS A 4 -15.03 -10.99 19.13
CA LYS A 4 -13.83 -11.60 18.58
C LYS A 4 -13.94 -13.14 18.54
N LEU A 5 -14.50 -13.75 19.56
CA LEU A 5 -14.68 -15.21 19.64
C LEU A 5 -15.71 -15.70 18.61
N PHE A 6 -16.86 -15.02 18.50
CA PHE A 6 -17.87 -15.35 17.50
C PHE A 6 -17.43 -15.11 16.07
N SER A 7 -16.45 -14.23 15.83
CA SER A 7 -15.94 -13.94 14.50
C SER A 7 -15.18 -15.10 13.82
N TYR A 8 -14.89 -16.15 14.54
CA TYR A 8 -14.41 -17.42 13.96
C TYR A 8 -15.51 -18.23 13.27
N LEU A 9 -16.77 -17.95 13.57
CA LEU A 9 -17.93 -18.61 12.95
C LEU A 9 -18.50 -17.75 11.83
N ILE A 10 -18.67 -16.45 12.07
CA ILE A 10 -19.22 -15.48 11.11
C ILE A 10 -18.50 -14.13 11.26
N PRO A 11 -18.28 -13.39 10.17
CA PRO A 11 -17.77 -12.01 10.25
C PRO A 11 -18.74 -11.12 11.04
N ILE A 12 -18.22 -10.24 11.90
CA ILE A 12 -19.04 -9.35 12.74
C ILE A 12 -18.58 -7.91 12.52
N THR A 13 -19.38 -7.13 11.79
CA THR A 13 -19.14 -5.69 11.63
C THR A 13 -19.38 -4.98 12.96
N ILE A 14 -18.42 -4.14 13.36
CA ILE A 14 -18.45 -3.39 14.62
C ILE A 14 -18.52 -1.88 14.39
N PHE A 15 -18.20 -1.42 13.21
CA PHE A 15 -18.26 -0.03 12.80
C PHE A 15 -18.55 0.06 11.31
N LYS A 16 -19.37 1.05 10.92
CA LYS A 16 -19.65 1.39 9.53
C LYS A 16 -19.86 2.89 9.43
N GLU A 17 -19.27 3.49 8.39
CA GLU A 17 -19.35 4.91 8.07
C GLU A 17 -19.34 5.10 6.55
N ASP A 18 -20.00 6.13 6.05
CA ASP A 18 -19.92 6.53 4.65
C ASP A 18 -18.62 7.30 4.40
N SER A 19 -18.06 7.17 3.20
CA SER A 19 -16.84 7.87 2.78
C SER A 19 -17.04 8.48 1.40
N ASP A 20 -16.56 9.70 1.23
CA ASP A 20 -16.58 10.41 -0.05
C ASP A 20 -15.74 9.70 -1.13
N PHE A 21 -14.73 8.92 -0.70
CA PHE A 21 -13.79 8.24 -1.60
C PHE A 21 -14.13 6.75 -1.80
N SER A 22 -14.76 6.11 -0.81
CA SER A 22 -14.91 4.65 -0.75
C SER A 22 -16.35 4.18 -0.56
N LYS A 23 -17.34 5.09 -0.75
CA LYS A 23 -18.78 4.91 -0.49
C LYS A 23 -19.08 4.51 0.95
N SER A 24 -18.57 3.37 1.43
CA SER A 24 -18.67 2.96 2.84
C SER A 24 -17.38 2.33 3.33
N LEU A 25 -17.11 2.52 4.61
CA LEU A 25 -15.97 1.93 5.33
C LEU A 25 -16.52 1.07 6.47
N GLU A 26 -16.07 -0.18 6.54
CA GLU A 26 -16.53 -1.13 7.55
C GLU A 26 -15.36 -1.74 8.32
N VAL A 27 -15.42 -1.69 9.65
CA VAL A 27 -14.48 -2.44 10.50
C VAL A 27 -15.18 -3.71 10.97
N THR A 28 -14.60 -4.84 10.62
CA THR A 28 -15.21 -6.16 10.85
C THR A 28 -14.23 -7.09 11.58
N TRP A 29 -14.70 -7.77 12.61
CA TRP A 29 -14.03 -8.94 13.15
C TRP A 29 -14.21 -10.10 12.17
N ASN A 30 -13.12 -10.66 11.66
CA ASN A 30 -13.12 -11.82 10.78
C ASN A 30 -11.98 -12.78 11.18
N ASN A 31 -12.34 -14.01 11.52
CA ASN A 31 -11.40 -15.03 12.01
C ASN A 31 -10.49 -14.51 13.15
N GLY A 32 -11.07 -13.82 14.12
CA GLY A 32 -10.36 -13.30 15.29
C GLY A 32 -9.47 -12.07 15.03
N LYS A 33 -9.51 -11.49 13.82
CA LYS A 33 -8.75 -10.30 13.42
C LYS A 33 -9.69 -9.20 12.99
N LEU A 34 -9.30 -7.95 13.24
CA LEU A 34 -9.96 -6.81 12.63
C LEU A 34 -9.48 -6.66 11.18
N VAL A 35 -10.42 -6.37 10.28
CA VAL A 35 -10.19 -6.00 8.90
C VAL A 35 -10.93 -4.70 8.60
N LEU A 36 -10.40 -3.92 7.66
CA LEU A 36 -11.07 -2.76 7.11
C LEU A 36 -11.45 -3.08 5.68
N ASP A 37 -12.72 -2.96 5.38
CA ASP A 37 -13.29 -3.21 4.07
C ASP A 37 -14.00 -1.93 3.56
N SER A 38 -14.01 -1.74 2.24
CA SER A 38 -14.95 -0.86 1.56
C SER A 38 -16.14 -1.68 1.05
N GLU A 39 -17.12 -1.02 0.41
CA GLU A 39 -18.35 -1.69 -0.06
C GLU A 39 -18.07 -2.96 -0.89
N ASN A 40 -17.05 -2.96 -1.74
CA ASN A 40 -16.81 -4.03 -2.71
C ASN A 40 -15.43 -4.69 -2.60
N THR A 41 -14.54 -4.24 -1.70
CA THR A 41 -13.19 -4.76 -1.63
C THR A 41 -12.60 -4.69 -0.23
N ASN A 42 -11.65 -5.59 0.03
CA ASN A 42 -10.83 -5.52 1.24
C ASN A 42 -9.85 -4.34 1.11
N TYR A 43 -9.95 -3.39 2.02
CA TYR A 43 -9.18 -2.15 2.03
C TYR A 43 -7.87 -2.28 2.79
N SER A 44 -7.89 -3.07 3.89
CA SER A 44 -6.67 -3.27 4.68
C SER A 44 -6.78 -4.53 5.52
N TYR A 45 -5.63 -5.18 5.77
CA TYR A 45 -5.52 -6.48 6.43
C TYR A 45 -6.05 -7.62 5.55
N GLY A 46 -6.28 -8.80 6.12
CA GLY A 46 -6.77 -9.95 5.37
C GLY A 46 -5.90 -10.32 4.15
N ASN A 47 -6.51 -10.38 2.97
CA ASN A 47 -5.82 -10.78 1.73
C ASN A 47 -4.84 -9.71 1.23
N LEU A 48 -5.20 -8.44 1.32
CA LEU A 48 -4.34 -7.33 0.88
C LEU A 48 -3.02 -7.31 1.66
N GLN A 49 -3.08 -7.47 2.98
CA GLN A 49 -1.86 -7.59 3.79
C GLN A 49 -0.96 -8.73 3.32
N ARG A 50 -1.52 -9.89 2.94
CA ARG A 50 -0.75 -11.03 2.43
C ARG A 50 -0.07 -10.72 1.11
N ILE A 51 -0.77 -9.97 0.22
CA ILE A 51 -0.23 -9.55 -1.08
C ILE A 51 0.99 -8.67 -0.86
N LEU A 52 0.83 -7.55 -0.15
CA LEU A 52 1.92 -6.61 0.12
C LEU A 52 3.06 -7.23 0.94
N ARG A 53 2.73 -8.05 1.94
CA ARG A 53 3.74 -8.81 2.70
C ARG A 53 4.58 -9.72 1.79
N THR A 54 3.98 -10.33 0.76
CA THR A 54 4.72 -11.11 -0.23
C THR A 54 5.67 -10.23 -1.04
N GLY A 55 5.22 -9.02 -1.42
CA GLY A 55 6.06 -8.04 -2.09
C GLY A 55 7.27 -7.64 -1.23
N LEU A 56 7.04 -7.28 0.01
CA LEU A 56 8.10 -6.94 0.96
C LEU A 56 9.08 -8.11 1.19
N LYS A 57 8.56 -9.34 1.28
CA LYS A 57 9.42 -10.53 1.41
C LYS A 57 10.29 -10.77 0.17
N SER A 58 9.80 -10.44 -1.03
CA SER A 58 10.59 -10.56 -2.26
C SER A 58 11.74 -9.55 -2.32
N ILE A 59 11.60 -8.39 -1.66
CA ILE A 59 12.70 -7.41 -1.48
C ILE A 59 13.73 -7.91 -0.44
N SER A 60 13.35 -8.75 0.48
CA SER A 60 14.04 -9.20 1.69
C SER A 60 13.73 -8.30 2.91
N PHE A 61 13.28 -8.92 3.97
CA PHE A 61 13.00 -8.22 5.24
C PHE A 61 14.27 -7.62 5.84
N GLU A 62 15.42 -8.30 5.74
CA GLU A 62 16.69 -7.78 6.24
C GLU A 62 17.15 -6.54 5.45
N LYS A 63 16.97 -6.54 4.11
CA LYS A 63 17.25 -5.37 3.28
C LYS A 63 16.36 -4.19 3.68
N ILE A 64 15.05 -4.41 3.88
CA ILE A 64 14.12 -3.35 4.29
C ILE A 64 14.47 -2.84 5.69
N LYS A 65 14.79 -3.72 6.62
CA LYS A 65 15.17 -3.35 7.99
C LYS A 65 16.38 -2.43 8.05
N SER A 66 17.30 -2.52 7.09
CA SER A 66 18.49 -1.66 6.98
C SER A 66 18.27 -0.32 6.26
N MET A 67 17.06 -0.05 5.77
CA MET A 67 16.69 1.21 5.13
C MET A 67 16.43 2.31 6.16
N ASP A 68 16.51 3.60 5.74
CA ASP A 68 16.28 4.75 6.60
C ASP A 68 14.89 5.36 6.43
N SER A 69 14.31 5.27 5.21
CA SER A 69 13.08 6.00 4.88
C SER A 69 12.20 5.24 3.89
N ILE A 70 10.91 5.16 4.22
CA ILE A 70 9.89 4.48 3.40
C ILE A 70 8.72 5.44 3.17
N LEU A 71 8.27 5.52 1.91
CA LEU A 71 7.02 6.17 1.53
C LEU A 71 5.95 5.12 1.25
N VAL A 72 4.77 5.30 1.80
CA VAL A 72 3.59 4.49 1.55
C VAL A 72 2.50 5.39 0.97
N LEU A 73 2.19 5.22 -0.31
CA LEU A 73 1.09 5.87 -1.01
C LEU A 73 -0.13 4.94 -0.97
N GLY A 74 -1.20 5.38 -0.29
CA GLY A 74 -2.34 4.56 0.09
C GLY A 74 -2.07 3.83 1.41
N VAL A 75 -2.54 4.40 2.51
CA VAL A 75 -2.32 3.88 3.88
C VAL A 75 -3.45 2.94 4.28
N ALA A 76 -4.68 3.32 3.97
CA ALA A 76 -5.90 2.63 4.41
C ALA A 76 -5.86 2.31 5.92
N GLY A 77 -6.15 1.08 6.35
CA GLY A 77 -6.04 0.67 7.75
C GLY A 77 -4.61 0.45 8.26
N GLY A 78 -3.57 0.72 7.44
CA GLY A 78 -2.16 0.64 7.84
C GLY A 78 -1.56 -0.76 7.86
N SER A 79 -2.13 -1.74 7.17
CA SER A 79 -1.66 -3.13 7.23
C SER A 79 -0.22 -3.33 6.73
N VAL A 80 0.20 -2.58 5.69
CA VAL A 80 1.59 -2.60 5.23
C VAL A 80 2.53 -1.96 6.24
N ILE A 81 2.11 -0.85 6.87
CA ILE A 81 2.88 -0.15 7.91
C ILE A 81 3.07 -1.07 9.11
N ARG A 82 2.02 -1.78 9.55
CA ARG A 82 2.12 -2.78 10.61
C ARG A 82 3.09 -3.91 10.24
N THR A 83 3.08 -4.37 9.00
CA THR A 83 4.07 -5.37 8.54
C THR A 83 5.50 -4.83 8.64
N LEU A 84 5.73 -3.56 8.25
CA LEU A 84 7.05 -2.92 8.37
C LEU A 84 7.51 -2.82 9.83
N VAL A 85 6.63 -2.39 10.73
CA VAL A 85 6.98 -2.13 12.14
C VAL A 85 7.02 -3.41 12.97
N ASP A 86 5.97 -4.23 12.89
CA ASP A 86 5.77 -5.36 13.81
C ASP A 86 6.49 -6.64 13.35
N GLU A 87 6.59 -6.90 12.01
CA GLU A 87 7.22 -8.10 11.50
C GLU A 87 8.68 -7.86 11.06
N ILE A 88 8.93 -6.75 10.33
CA ILE A 88 10.27 -6.43 9.82
C ILE A 88 11.11 -5.73 10.89
N ASN A 89 10.45 -5.15 11.90
CA ASN A 89 11.08 -4.35 12.95
C ASN A 89 11.83 -3.13 12.38
N PHE A 90 11.24 -2.50 11.35
CA PHE A 90 11.78 -1.31 10.72
C PHE A 90 11.80 -0.13 11.69
N LYS A 91 12.92 0.58 11.79
CA LYS A 91 13.15 1.68 12.74
C LYS A 91 13.33 3.04 12.05
N GLY A 92 13.53 3.05 10.75
CA GLY A 92 13.64 4.28 9.97
C GLY A 92 12.31 5.03 9.87
N LYS A 93 12.31 6.17 9.22
CA LYS A 93 11.13 7.03 9.06
C LYS A 93 10.14 6.42 8.04
N ILE A 94 8.88 6.35 8.39
CA ILE A 94 7.77 6.00 7.50
C ILE A 94 6.94 7.24 7.24
N THR A 95 6.73 7.58 5.97
CA THR A 95 5.76 8.59 5.56
C THR A 95 4.59 7.88 4.88
N GLY A 96 3.40 8.02 5.43
CA GLY A 96 2.17 7.53 4.84
C GLY A 96 1.38 8.67 4.21
N VAL A 97 0.84 8.46 3.02
CA VAL A 97 -0.03 9.43 2.33
C VAL A 97 -1.35 8.77 2.03
N ASP A 98 -2.43 9.39 2.45
CA ASP A 98 -3.79 8.94 2.13
C ASP A 98 -4.69 10.16 1.91
N ILE A 99 -5.59 10.07 0.95
CA ILE A 99 -6.53 11.16 0.64
C ILE A 99 -7.73 11.17 1.58
N ASP A 100 -8.08 10.02 2.16
CA ASP A 100 -9.28 9.84 2.95
C ASP A 100 -9.00 10.00 4.45
N LYS A 101 -9.36 11.16 4.99
CA LYS A 101 -9.23 11.47 6.41
C LYS A 101 -10.01 10.48 7.28
N SER A 102 -11.23 10.08 6.86
CA SER A 102 -12.06 9.12 7.61
C SER A 102 -11.37 7.77 7.75
N VAL A 103 -10.72 7.29 6.68
CA VAL A 103 -9.92 6.06 6.71
C VAL A 103 -8.81 6.14 7.76
N ILE A 104 -8.11 7.27 7.85
CA ILE A 104 -7.02 7.45 8.82
C ILE A 104 -7.56 7.56 10.25
N GLU A 105 -8.71 8.18 10.47
CA GLU A 105 -9.37 8.23 11.79
C GLU A 105 -9.77 6.81 12.25
N ILE A 106 -10.31 6.00 11.35
CA ILE A 106 -10.58 4.57 11.60
C ILE A 106 -9.29 3.80 11.90
N ALA A 107 -8.22 4.04 11.11
CA ALA A 107 -6.93 3.38 11.30
C ALA A 107 -6.31 3.71 12.68
N ASN A 108 -6.45 4.95 13.13
CA ASN A 108 -6.00 5.38 14.46
C ASN A 108 -6.82 4.72 15.58
N THR A 109 -8.15 4.66 15.41
CA THR A 109 -9.07 4.18 16.45
C THR A 109 -9.01 2.67 16.62
N TYR A 110 -9.04 1.92 15.52
CA TYR A 110 -9.20 0.46 15.55
C TYR A 110 -7.89 -0.31 15.33
N PHE A 111 -6.91 0.31 14.65
CA PHE A 111 -5.64 -0.34 14.31
C PHE A 111 -4.43 0.35 14.97
N HIS A 112 -4.69 1.36 15.82
CA HIS A 112 -3.68 2.06 16.63
C HIS A 112 -2.49 2.59 15.79
N LEU A 113 -2.78 3.17 14.63
CA LEU A 113 -1.75 3.64 13.73
C LEU A 113 -0.98 4.83 14.33
N ASN A 114 -1.67 5.70 15.07
CA ASN A 114 -1.12 6.83 15.81
C ASN A 114 -0.15 6.45 16.95
N ALA A 115 -0.10 5.19 17.36
CA ALA A 115 0.87 4.70 18.36
C ALA A 115 2.25 4.37 17.76
N ILE A 116 2.41 4.46 16.44
CA ILE A 116 3.66 4.16 15.75
C ILE A 116 4.53 5.42 15.73
N SER A 117 5.60 5.43 16.54
CA SER A 117 6.42 6.63 16.79
C SER A 117 7.24 7.12 15.59
N ASN A 118 7.58 6.24 14.66
CA ASN A 118 8.37 6.56 13.46
C ASN A 118 7.49 6.73 12.20
N LEU A 119 6.17 6.88 12.36
CA LEU A 119 5.20 7.11 11.30
C LEU A 119 4.73 8.56 11.29
N GLU A 120 4.78 9.17 10.12
CA GLU A 120 4.15 10.47 9.84
C GLU A 120 3.09 10.29 8.75
N ILE A 121 1.86 10.74 8.99
CA ILE A 121 0.75 10.66 8.02
C ILE A 121 0.48 12.04 7.43
N SER A 122 0.42 12.11 6.10
CA SER A 122 -0.06 13.26 5.34
C SER A 122 -1.43 12.93 4.74
N ILE A 123 -2.44 13.72 5.09
CA ILE A 123 -3.76 13.66 4.44
C ILE A 123 -3.64 14.49 3.17
N ASP A 124 -3.36 13.86 2.04
CA ASP A 124 -3.17 14.53 0.75
C ASP A 124 -3.40 13.56 -0.40
N ASP A 125 -3.66 14.09 -1.59
CA ASP A 125 -3.68 13.31 -2.84
C ASP A 125 -2.26 12.81 -3.17
N ALA A 126 -2.12 11.52 -3.45
CA ALA A 126 -0.82 10.89 -3.72
C ALA A 126 -0.08 11.54 -4.91
N SER A 127 -0.82 11.95 -5.97
CA SER A 127 -0.24 12.65 -7.12
C SER A 127 0.31 14.01 -6.71
N LYS A 128 -0.47 14.78 -5.96
CA LYS A 128 -0.06 16.09 -5.46
C LYS A 128 1.15 15.98 -4.52
N TYR A 129 1.11 15.04 -3.58
CA TYR A 129 2.21 14.81 -2.64
C TYR A 129 3.53 14.53 -3.37
N VAL A 130 3.54 13.59 -4.33
CA VAL A 130 4.79 13.25 -5.05
C VAL A 130 5.31 14.40 -5.92
N LEU A 131 4.43 15.30 -6.40
CA LEU A 131 4.82 16.47 -7.17
C LEU A 131 5.46 17.56 -6.31
N THR A 132 5.06 17.68 -5.06
CA THR A 132 5.50 18.77 -4.16
C THR A 132 6.66 18.40 -3.25
N THR A 133 6.75 17.12 -2.80
CA THR A 133 7.84 16.68 -1.92
C THR A 133 9.16 16.55 -2.68
N ASN A 134 10.28 16.84 -1.97
CA ASN A 134 11.64 16.54 -2.46
C ASN A 134 12.36 15.50 -1.59
N THR A 135 11.67 14.93 -0.62
CA THR A 135 12.20 13.88 0.26
C THR A 135 12.52 12.62 -0.56
N LYS A 136 13.68 12.01 -0.29
CA LYS A 136 14.13 10.79 -0.96
C LYS A 136 13.86 9.56 -0.07
N TYR A 137 13.51 8.46 -0.70
CA TYR A 137 13.12 7.23 -0.02
C TYR A 137 13.91 6.02 -0.52
N ASP A 138 14.20 5.10 0.38
CA ASP A 138 14.82 3.81 0.07
C ASP A 138 13.79 2.84 -0.53
N LEU A 139 12.53 2.94 -0.07
CA LEU A 139 11.40 2.15 -0.56
C LEU A 139 10.17 3.06 -0.74
N ILE A 140 9.52 2.93 -1.90
CA ILE A 140 8.21 3.52 -2.16
C ILE A 140 7.23 2.37 -2.39
N VAL A 141 6.23 2.25 -1.51
CA VAL A 141 5.11 1.32 -1.69
C VAL A 141 3.93 2.09 -2.28
N ILE A 142 3.39 1.60 -3.40
CA ILE A 142 2.23 2.21 -4.05
C ILE A 142 1.06 1.22 -3.96
N ASP A 143 0.03 1.61 -3.22
CA ASP A 143 -1.18 0.82 -2.95
C ASP A 143 -2.43 1.71 -2.99
N VAL A 144 -2.56 2.48 -4.09
CA VAL A 144 -3.62 3.49 -4.25
C VAL A 144 -4.78 2.93 -5.04
N PHE A 145 -5.93 2.82 -4.37
CA PHE A 145 -7.17 2.35 -4.94
C PHE A 145 -8.35 3.20 -4.49
N GLN A 146 -9.35 3.34 -5.35
CA GLN A 146 -10.68 3.82 -5.01
C GLN A 146 -11.66 2.66 -5.26
N ASP A 147 -12.02 1.94 -4.19
CA ASP A 147 -12.75 0.68 -4.27
C ASP A 147 -12.03 -0.32 -5.20
N THR A 148 -12.60 -0.67 -6.34
CA THR A 148 -12.02 -1.61 -7.33
C THR A 148 -11.30 -0.91 -8.50
N LYS A 149 -11.03 0.39 -8.40
CA LYS A 149 -10.41 1.17 -9.48
C LYS A 149 -9.08 1.75 -9.03
N MET A 150 -8.13 1.74 -9.94
CA MET A 150 -6.87 2.47 -9.80
C MET A 150 -7.00 3.82 -10.50
N PRO A 151 -6.60 4.94 -9.85
CA PRO A 151 -6.54 6.23 -10.51
C PRO A 151 -5.59 6.23 -11.71
N ASP A 152 -5.99 6.87 -12.81
CA ASP A 152 -5.23 6.88 -14.06
C ASP A 152 -3.85 7.53 -13.92
N PHE A 153 -3.70 8.51 -13.03
CA PHE A 153 -2.44 9.21 -12.82
C PHE A 153 -1.27 8.29 -12.45
N LEU A 154 -1.54 7.15 -11.83
CA LEU A 154 -0.52 6.16 -11.44
C LEU A 154 0.27 5.63 -12.64
N PHE A 155 -0.34 5.65 -13.83
CA PHE A 155 0.22 5.16 -15.08
C PHE A 155 0.78 6.29 -15.97
N GLU A 156 0.61 7.54 -15.56
CA GLU A 156 1.04 8.70 -16.33
C GLU A 156 2.55 8.94 -16.19
N TYR A 157 3.17 9.38 -17.28
CA TYR A 157 4.62 9.59 -17.36
C TYR A 157 5.15 10.57 -16.30
N TYR A 158 4.41 11.63 -16.01
CA TYR A 158 4.82 12.61 -14.99
C TYR A 158 4.92 11.99 -13.59
N PHE A 159 3.95 11.12 -13.23
CA PHE A 159 3.94 10.45 -11.93
C PHE A 159 5.10 9.44 -11.84
N ILE A 160 5.29 8.62 -12.90
CA ILE A 160 6.38 7.67 -12.99
C ILE A 160 7.74 8.36 -12.82
N ASN A 161 7.97 9.48 -13.52
CA ASN A 161 9.21 10.24 -13.37
C ASN A 161 9.38 10.80 -11.96
N ARG A 162 8.30 11.28 -11.33
CA ARG A 162 8.39 11.82 -9.98
C ARG A 162 8.70 10.75 -8.94
N ILE A 163 8.05 9.60 -8.97
CA ILE A 163 8.37 8.51 -8.04
C ILE A 163 9.81 8.01 -8.24
N CYS A 164 10.28 7.93 -9.49
CA CYS A 164 11.69 7.62 -9.78
C CYS A 164 12.64 8.70 -9.23
N PHE A 165 12.29 9.98 -9.39
CA PHE A 165 13.07 11.09 -8.81
C PHE A 165 13.12 11.00 -7.29
N LEU A 166 12.08 10.53 -6.61
CA LEU A 166 12.02 10.41 -5.15
C LEU A 166 12.80 9.20 -4.61
N LEU A 167 13.33 8.32 -5.46
CA LEU A 167 14.19 7.23 -4.99
C LEU A 167 15.58 7.74 -4.58
N LYS A 168 16.10 7.17 -3.51
CA LYS A 168 17.54 7.18 -3.21
C LYS A 168 18.30 6.25 -4.17
N PRO A 169 19.64 6.35 -4.26
CA PRO A 169 20.45 5.35 -4.94
C PRO A 169 20.12 3.94 -4.46
N LYS A 170 19.95 3.00 -5.40
CA LYS A 170 19.52 1.61 -5.14
C LYS A 170 18.15 1.48 -4.47
N GLY A 171 17.34 2.55 -4.50
CA GLY A 171 15.98 2.56 -3.96
C GLY A 171 15.04 1.69 -4.80
N ILE A 172 13.91 1.34 -4.20
CA ILE A 172 12.97 0.34 -4.71
C ILE A 172 11.57 0.91 -4.74
N ILE A 173 10.80 0.61 -5.79
CA ILE A 173 9.35 0.83 -5.83
C ILE A 173 8.68 -0.54 -5.82
N LEU A 174 7.75 -0.74 -4.90
CA LEU A 174 6.83 -1.87 -4.86
C LEU A 174 5.43 -1.36 -5.21
N PHE A 175 4.93 -1.73 -6.38
CA PHE A 175 3.63 -1.29 -6.88
C PHE A 175 2.63 -2.46 -6.88
N ASN A 176 1.56 -2.32 -6.10
CA ASN A 176 0.41 -3.22 -6.13
C ASN A 176 -0.57 -2.76 -7.18
N THR A 177 -0.81 -3.57 -8.20
CA THR A 177 -1.71 -3.27 -9.31
C THR A 177 -2.85 -4.27 -9.39
N MET A 178 -3.95 -3.86 -10.04
CA MET A 178 -5.09 -4.75 -10.32
C MET A 178 -4.83 -5.66 -11.51
N LEU A 179 -5.41 -6.88 -11.45
CA LEU A 179 -5.36 -7.89 -12.51
C LEU A 179 -6.73 -8.57 -12.69
N LEU A 180 -7.82 -7.81 -12.74
CA LEU A 180 -9.18 -8.35 -12.84
C LEU A 180 -9.58 -8.73 -14.28
N LYS A 181 -9.04 -8.04 -15.28
CA LYS A 181 -9.42 -8.18 -16.70
C LYS A 181 -8.18 -8.13 -17.61
N ALA A 182 -8.31 -8.65 -18.83
CA ALA A 182 -7.24 -8.62 -19.83
C ALA A 182 -6.70 -7.19 -20.10
N LYS A 183 -7.56 -6.17 -20.07
CA LYS A 183 -7.16 -4.76 -20.20
C LYS A 183 -6.14 -4.34 -19.15
N GLN A 184 -6.32 -4.73 -17.89
CA GLN A 184 -5.38 -4.37 -16.80
C GLN A 184 -4.03 -5.07 -16.97
N LYS A 185 -4.03 -6.32 -17.47
CA LYS A 185 -2.79 -7.01 -17.81
C LYS A 185 -1.97 -6.25 -18.87
N GLN A 186 -2.66 -5.69 -19.87
CA GLN A 186 -2.00 -4.88 -20.89
C GLN A 186 -1.50 -3.55 -20.33
N ILE A 187 -2.30 -2.88 -19.48
CA ILE A 187 -1.89 -1.63 -18.81
C ILE A 187 -0.63 -1.88 -17.96
N ASN A 188 -0.61 -2.95 -17.16
CA ASN A 188 0.54 -3.30 -16.35
C ASN A 188 1.79 -3.61 -17.20
N ALA A 189 1.61 -4.32 -18.33
CA ALA A 189 2.71 -4.59 -19.26
C ALA A 189 3.28 -3.30 -19.85
N ASN A 190 2.42 -2.38 -20.29
CA ASN A 190 2.82 -1.08 -20.82
C ASN A 190 3.49 -0.22 -19.73
N TYR A 191 2.99 -0.24 -18.50
CA TYR A 191 3.62 0.48 -17.38
C TYR A 191 5.08 0.09 -17.18
N MET A 192 5.38 -1.21 -17.27
CA MET A 192 6.76 -1.71 -17.10
C MET A 192 7.72 -1.23 -18.18
N THR A 193 7.23 -0.89 -19.36
CA THR A 193 8.08 -0.38 -20.47
C THR A 193 8.48 1.08 -20.33
N ASN A 194 7.88 1.83 -19.37
CA ASN A 194 8.24 3.25 -19.15
C ASN A 194 9.56 3.45 -18.41
N PHE A 195 10.19 2.38 -17.91
CA PHE A 195 11.44 2.49 -17.15
C PHE A 195 12.64 2.19 -18.04
N ASP A 196 13.61 3.10 -18.05
CA ASP A 196 14.88 2.92 -18.77
C ASP A 196 15.64 1.72 -18.20
N ALA A 197 15.80 0.68 -19.01
CA ALA A 197 16.50 -0.55 -18.62
C ALA A 197 17.99 -0.34 -18.25
N LYS A 198 18.60 0.79 -18.63
CA LYS A 198 19.95 1.14 -18.16
C LYS A 198 19.95 1.59 -16.72
N LYS A 199 18.84 2.19 -16.24
CA LYS A 199 18.71 2.78 -14.90
C LYS A 199 17.94 1.89 -13.93
N TYR A 200 17.02 1.08 -14.43
CA TYR A 200 16.11 0.30 -13.57
C TYR A 200 16.08 -1.17 -13.98
N THR A 201 15.90 -2.04 -12.99
CA THR A 201 15.46 -3.42 -13.19
C THR A 201 13.98 -3.47 -12.86
N VAL A 202 13.15 -3.95 -13.79
CA VAL A 202 11.71 -4.07 -13.61
C VAL A 202 11.31 -5.53 -13.69
N SER A 203 10.59 -6.00 -12.68
CA SER A 203 10.15 -7.39 -12.60
C SER A 203 8.76 -7.52 -12.01
N LYS A 204 8.11 -8.65 -12.27
CA LYS A 204 6.86 -9.06 -11.64
C LYS A 204 7.15 -10.09 -10.55
N ILE A 205 6.46 -9.97 -9.44
CA ILE A 205 6.54 -10.99 -8.40
C ILE A 205 5.58 -12.13 -8.76
N ASN A 206 6.15 -13.25 -9.18
CA ASN A 206 5.44 -14.44 -9.66
C ASN A 206 4.76 -15.21 -8.52
N LYS A 207 3.82 -14.58 -7.81
CA LYS A 207 2.87 -15.31 -6.97
C LYS A 207 1.49 -14.88 -7.40
N ALA A 208 0.78 -15.80 -8.07
CA ALA A 208 -0.54 -15.55 -8.61
C ALA A 208 -1.55 -15.24 -7.50
N TYR A 209 -1.73 -13.98 -7.22
CA TYR A 209 -2.97 -13.50 -6.63
C TYR A 209 -3.95 -13.32 -7.77
N LYS A 210 -5.19 -13.82 -7.60
CA LYS A 210 -6.19 -13.81 -8.67
C LYS A 210 -6.58 -12.39 -9.15
N THR A 211 -6.39 -11.39 -8.29
CA THR A 211 -6.90 -10.02 -8.50
C THR A 211 -5.83 -8.95 -8.54
N ASN A 212 -4.59 -9.26 -8.15
CA ASN A 212 -3.50 -8.29 -8.02
C ASN A 212 -2.21 -8.81 -8.67
N GLU A 213 -1.44 -7.88 -9.20
CA GLU A 213 -0.08 -8.10 -9.70
C GLU A 213 0.86 -7.14 -8.97
N LEU A 214 1.96 -7.67 -8.47
CA LEU A 214 3.01 -6.86 -7.84
C LEU A 214 4.14 -6.60 -8.83
N ILE A 215 4.44 -5.32 -9.05
CA ILE A 215 5.55 -4.87 -9.90
C ILE A 215 6.64 -4.31 -8.99
N LEU A 216 7.86 -4.79 -9.18
CA LEU A 216 9.05 -4.34 -8.49
C LEU A 216 9.94 -3.58 -9.45
N ILE A 217 10.32 -2.36 -9.09
CA ILE A 217 11.25 -1.51 -9.84
C ILE A 217 12.42 -1.19 -8.92
N GLU A 218 13.63 -1.57 -9.31
CA GLU A 218 14.85 -1.37 -8.53
C GLU A 218 15.79 -0.42 -9.28
N SER A 219 16.19 0.67 -8.64
CA SER A 219 17.23 1.57 -9.17
C SER A 219 18.60 0.86 -9.16
N LYS A 220 19.34 1.00 -10.26
CA LYS A 220 20.69 0.42 -10.42
C LYS A 220 21.81 1.31 -9.87
N PHE A 221 21.50 2.54 -9.54
CA PHE A 221 22.45 3.56 -9.09
C PHE A 221 22.12 4.02 -7.68
#